data_b6a1497b203d3ec718aa5eaa27f6b5fd
#
_entry.id   b6a1497b203d3ec718aa5eaa27f6b5fd
#
_cell.length_a   1.000
_cell.length_b   1.000
_cell.length_c   1.000
_cell.angle_alpha   90.00
_cell.angle_beta   90.00
_cell.angle_gamma   90.00
#
_symmetry.space_group_name_H-M   'P 1'
#
loop_
_entity.id
_entity.type
_entity.pdbx_description
1 polymer ?
#
loop_
_entity_poly.entity_id
_entity_poly.type
_entity_poly.pdbx_seq_one_letter_code
_entity_poly.pdbx_strand_id
1 'polypeptide(L)'
;MNAIGAPAANQHAPLIDSAALLAERVRSQTIDWAAFYGCSPRLAQQAKEQWDFWNPASLGTQAAFTFTGEAFGRLKPETWTAPNRAQERLRILSGLYGILRPQDGVLPYRLDLGQSLEGKRITHYWKDSVTDWLLHDAGKSAVLNCASEEYTEGIDSAKFWWIDLVFLQNVKGKIRSVSALSKQARGAMARFLANHSSSNPEAAQTFKDEGYAFFKEESNESRWVFVRK
;
A
#
# COMPACT_ATOMS: atom_id res chain seq x y z
N MET A 1 -4.86 -2.10 -11.69
CA MET A 1 -6.09 -1.88 -10.90
C MET A 1 -7.26 -2.52 -11.63
N ASN A 2 -8.20 -3.08 -10.91
CA ASN A 2 -9.43 -3.64 -11.49
C ASN A 2 -10.63 -3.16 -10.67
N ALA A 3 -11.50 -2.36 -11.28
CA ALA A 3 -12.70 -1.83 -10.64
C ALA A 3 -13.96 -2.69 -10.90
N ILE A 4 -13.85 -3.75 -11.71
CA ILE A 4 -15.00 -4.60 -12.06
C ILE A 4 -15.43 -5.39 -10.82
N GLY A 5 -16.67 -5.18 -10.38
CA GLY A 5 -17.25 -5.83 -9.21
C GLY A 5 -16.79 -5.26 -7.85
N ALA A 6 -15.93 -4.24 -7.84
CA ALA A 6 -15.56 -3.56 -6.61
C ALA A 6 -16.74 -2.69 -6.10
N PRO A 7 -16.99 -2.65 -4.78
CA PRO A 7 -18.04 -1.79 -4.22
C PRO A 7 -17.79 -0.30 -4.51
N ALA A 8 -18.86 0.47 -4.74
CA ALA A 8 -18.76 1.91 -4.84
C ALA A 8 -18.23 2.52 -3.53
N ALA A 9 -17.40 3.53 -3.64
CA ALA A 9 -16.93 4.29 -2.50
C ALA A 9 -17.96 5.35 -2.08
N ASN A 10 -17.91 5.78 -0.83
CA ASN A 10 -18.78 6.83 -0.27
C ASN A 10 -18.00 8.01 0.31
N GLN A 11 -16.68 7.99 0.20
CA GLN A 11 -15.80 9.05 0.69
C GLN A 11 -14.57 9.21 -0.19
N HIS A 12 -14.01 10.41 -0.21
CA HIS A 12 -12.75 10.72 -0.91
C HIS A 12 -11.54 10.28 -0.10
N ALA A 13 -10.42 10.14 -0.83
CA ALA A 13 -9.11 9.98 -0.22
C ALA A 13 -8.75 11.18 0.67
N PRO A 14 -8.01 10.98 1.78
CA PRO A 14 -7.66 12.07 2.69
C PRO A 14 -6.87 13.22 2.05
N LEU A 15 -6.04 12.90 1.05
CA LEU A 15 -5.16 13.85 0.35
C LEU A 15 -5.62 14.10 -1.09
N ILE A 16 -6.94 14.12 -1.32
CA ILE A 16 -7.51 14.25 -2.69
C ILE A 16 -7.09 15.53 -3.40
N ASP A 17 -6.97 16.66 -2.69
CA ASP A 17 -6.54 17.93 -3.27
C ASP A 17 -5.09 17.86 -3.76
N SER A 18 -4.19 17.25 -2.97
CA SER A 18 -2.80 16.99 -3.39
C SER A 18 -2.73 16.01 -4.55
N ALA A 19 -3.61 15.01 -4.58
CA ALA A 19 -3.72 14.07 -5.69
C ALA A 19 -4.18 14.79 -6.98
N ALA A 20 -5.09 15.74 -6.88
CA ALA A 20 -5.54 16.57 -8.01
C ALA A 20 -4.38 17.37 -8.60
N LEU A 21 -3.58 18.04 -7.75
CA LEU A 21 -2.39 18.77 -8.18
C LEU A 21 -1.35 17.86 -8.85
N LEU A 22 -1.13 16.67 -8.30
CA LEU A 22 -0.22 15.69 -8.93
C LEU A 22 -0.75 15.22 -10.28
N ALA A 23 -2.05 14.94 -10.38
CA ALA A 23 -2.67 14.52 -11.64
C ALA A 23 -2.56 15.60 -12.73
N GLU A 24 -2.74 16.86 -12.37
CA GLU A 24 -2.53 18.00 -13.29
C GLU A 24 -1.09 18.06 -13.77
N ARG A 25 -0.11 17.90 -12.86
CA ARG A 25 1.32 17.87 -13.23
C ARG A 25 1.62 16.72 -14.18
N VAL A 26 1.10 15.53 -13.94
CA VAL A 26 1.28 14.38 -14.82
C VAL A 26 0.69 14.67 -16.21
N ARG A 27 -0.51 15.24 -16.28
CA ARG A 27 -1.20 15.54 -17.55
C ARG A 27 -0.55 16.68 -18.34
N SER A 28 0.04 17.66 -17.65
CA SER A 28 0.72 18.79 -18.32
C SER A 28 2.06 18.43 -18.96
N GLN A 29 2.61 17.26 -18.65
CA GLN A 29 3.88 16.82 -19.23
C GLN A 29 3.71 16.28 -20.64
N THR A 30 4.67 16.58 -21.51
CA THR A 30 4.84 15.85 -22.77
C THR A 30 5.53 14.52 -22.48
N ILE A 31 4.74 13.48 -22.23
CA ILE A 31 5.24 12.15 -21.83
C ILE A 31 5.15 11.18 -23.01
N ASP A 32 6.25 10.52 -23.32
CA ASP A 32 6.19 9.23 -24.02
C ASP A 32 5.73 8.18 -22.98
N TRP A 33 4.45 7.89 -22.97
CA TRP A 33 3.82 7.00 -22.00
C TRP A 33 4.38 5.58 -22.04
N ALA A 34 4.82 5.10 -23.21
CA ALA A 34 5.39 3.76 -23.33
C ALA A 34 6.78 3.71 -22.65
N ALA A 35 7.61 4.72 -22.86
CA ALA A 35 8.91 4.85 -22.21
C ALA A 35 8.75 5.11 -20.70
N PHE A 36 7.82 6.00 -20.31
CA PHE A 36 7.56 6.34 -18.91
C PHE A 36 7.15 5.13 -18.07
N TYR A 37 6.30 4.26 -18.63
CA TYR A 37 5.85 3.04 -17.91
C TYR A 37 6.68 1.80 -18.24
N GLY A 38 7.63 1.85 -19.17
CA GLY A 38 8.38 0.68 -19.64
C GLY A 38 7.44 -0.44 -20.12
N CYS A 39 6.39 -0.09 -20.88
CA CYS A 39 5.35 -1.04 -21.27
C CYS A 39 5.01 -0.95 -22.75
N SER A 40 4.17 -1.89 -23.24
CA SER A 40 3.73 -1.88 -24.64
C SER A 40 2.91 -0.63 -24.98
N PRO A 41 2.89 -0.15 -26.23
CA PRO A 41 2.08 1.00 -26.67
C PRO A 41 0.60 0.88 -26.31
N ARG A 42 0.04 -0.33 -26.38
CA ARG A 42 -1.35 -0.59 -25.98
C ARG A 42 -1.61 -0.30 -24.49
N LEU A 43 -0.72 -0.73 -23.60
CA LEU A 43 -0.84 -0.46 -22.17
C LEU A 43 -0.58 1.01 -21.86
N ALA A 44 0.32 1.64 -22.59
CA ALA A 44 0.59 3.07 -22.48
C ALA A 44 -0.65 3.90 -22.85
N GLN A 45 -1.33 3.54 -23.93
CA GLN A 45 -2.56 4.20 -24.37
C GLN A 45 -3.68 4.04 -23.32
N GLN A 46 -3.85 2.85 -22.75
CA GLN A 46 -4.81 2.62 -21.66
C GLN A 46 -4.51 3.47 -20.42
N ALA A 47 -3.23 3.61 -20.07
CA ALA A 47 -2.82 4.45 -18.95
C ALA A 47 -3.10 5.93 -19.23
N LYS A 48 -2.86 6.40 -20.45
CA LYS A 48 -3.20 7.77 -20.88
C LYS A 48 -4.70 8.03 -20.76
N GLU A 49 -5.53 7.12 -21.26
CA GLU A 49 -6.99 7.24 -21.16
C GLU A 49 -7.46 7.30 -19.70
N GLN A 50 -6.85 6.54 -18.78
CA GLN A 50 -7.12 6.63 -17.34
C GLN A 50 -6.84 8.05 -16.81
N TRP A 51 -5.75 8.69 -17.23
CA TRP A 51 -5.44 10.07 -16.85
C TRP A 51 -6.42 11.07 -17.43
N ASP A 52 -6.85 10.90 -18.67
CA ASP A 52 -7.81 11.78 -19.34
C ASP A 52 -9.20 11.74 -18.66
N PHE A 53 -9.60 10.57 -18.14
CA PHE A 53 -10.86 10.38 -17.42
C PHE A 53 -10.79 10.64 -15.91
N TRP A 54 -9.58 10.74 -15.33
CA TRP A 54 -9.46 10.92 -13.89
C TRP A 54 -10.01 12.29 -13.45
N ASN A 55 -10.88 12.28 -12.43
CA ASN A 55 -11.54 13.48 -11.93
C ASN A 55 -11.62 13.42 -10.39
N PRO A 56 -11.08 14.41 -9.66
CA PRO A 56 -11.06 14.43 -8.19
C PRO A 56 -12.47 14.50 -7.57
N ALA A 57 -13.47 14.99 -8.30
CA ALA A 57 -14.85 15.03 -7.82
C ALA A 57 -15.55 13.66 -7.85
N SER A 58 -15.01 12.68 -8.57
CA SER A 58 -15.57 11.33 -8.68
C SER A 58 -15.02 10.42 -7.58
N LEU A 59 -15.90 9.71 -6.86
CA LEU A 59 -15.50 8.80 -5.80
C LEU A 59 -14.87 7.50 -6.33
N GLY A 60 -15.44 6.94 -7.40
CA GLY A 60 -14.98 5.64 -7.92
C GLY A 60 -15.32 4.46 -7.01
N THR A 61 -14.40 3.52 -6.85
CA THR A 61 -14.59 2.28 -6.09
C THR A 61 -13.68 2.22 -4.87
N GLN A 62 -14.03 1.39 -3.88
CA GLN A 62 -13.27 1.25 -2.64
C GLN A 62 -11.83 0.75 -2.90
N ALA A 63 -10.85 1.41 -2.32
CA ALA A 63 -9.42 1.15 -2.52
C ALA A 63 -9.04 -0.30 -2.28
N ALA A 64 -9.49 -0.91 -1.18
CA ALA A 64 -9.15 -2.29 -0.84
C ALA A 64 -9.56 -3.31 -1.91
N PHE A 65 -10.61 -3.02 -2.67
CA PHE A 65 -11.13 -3.90 -3.73
C PHE A 65 -10.59 -3.55 -5.13
N THR A 66 -9.99 -2.37 -5.29
CA THR A 66 -9.57 -1.85 -6.60
C THR A 66 -8.13 -2.17 -6.93
N PHE A 67 -7.25 -2.13 -5.94
CA PHE A 67 -5.84 -2.47 -6.15
C PHE A 67 -5.64 -3.96 -6.40
N THR A 68 -4.70 -4.26 -7.29
CA THR A 68 -4.34 -5.63 -7.68
C THR A 68 -2.84 -5.86 -7.47
N GLY A 69 -2.43 -7.10 -7.53
CA GLY A 69 -1.05 -7.53 -7.33
C GLY A 69 -0.93 -8.53 -6.18
N GLU A 70 0.27 -9.06 -5.95
CA GLU A 70 0.51 -10.18 -5.05
C GLU A 70 0.04 -9.93 -3.61
N ALA A 71 0.30 -8.74 -3.07
CA ALA A 71 -0.13 -8.39 -1.72
C ALA A 71 -1.66 -8.22 -1.65
N PHE A 72 -2.25 -7.51 -2.59
CA PHE A 72 -3.70 -7.27 -2.62
C PHE A 72 -4.49 -8.55 -2.89
N GLY A 73 -3.96 -9.48 -3.69
CA GLY A 73 -4.55 -10.80 -3.88
C GLY A 73 -4.62 -11.65 -2.59
N ARG A 74 -3.80 -11.33 -1.57
CA ARG A 74 -3.84 -11.98 -0.25
C ARG A 74 -4.55 -11.14 0.81
N LEU A 75 -4.80 -9.87 0.57
CA LEU A 75 -5.56 -8.99 1.44
C LEU A 75 -7.02 -9.43 1.56
N LYS A 76 -7.63 -9.87 0.46
CA LYS A 76 -8.97 -10.49 0.38
C LYS A 76 -10.03 -9.73 1.18
N PRO A 77 -10.33 -8.47 0.84
CA PRO A 77 -11.27 -7.64 1.62
C PRO A 77 -12.68 -8.24 1.73
N GLU A 78 -13.08 -9.07 0.77
CA GLU A 78 -14.34 -9.82 0.78
C GLU A 78 -14.47 -10.84 1.91
N THR A 79 -13.34 -11.20 2.55
CA THR A 79 -13.28 -12.14 3.68
C THR A 79 -13.20 -11.47 5.05
N TRP A 80 -13.22 -10.14 5.11
CA TRP A 80 -13.09 -9.44 6.38
C TRP A 80 -14.34 -9.59 7.24
N THR A 81 -14.12 -10.02 8.48
CA THR A 81 -15.19 -10.16 9.49
C THR A 81 -15.50 -8.86 10.23
N ALA A 82 -14.60 -7.87 10.13
CA ALA A 82 -14.71 -6.56 10.77
C ALA A 82 -14.23 -5.43 9.83
N PRO A 83 -14.98 -5.13 8.75
CA PRO A 83 -14.56 -4.12 7.75
C PRO A 83 -14.39 -2.71 8.34
N ASN A 84 -15.17 -2.33 9.35
CA ASN A 84 -15.00 -1.05 10.03
C ASN A 84 -13.67 -0.97 10.78
N ARG A 85 -13.23 -2.05 11.40
CA ARG A 85 -11.90 -2.10 12.04
C ARG A 85 -10.78 -2.01 11.02
N ALA A 86 -10.94 -2.66 9.86
CA ALA A 86 -10.00 -2.49 8.77
C ALA A 86 -9.93 -1.02 8.30
N GLN A 87 -11.08 -0.36 8.16
CA GLN A 87 -11.17 1.06 7.82
C GLN A 87 -10.43 1.97 8.82
N GLU A 88 -10.50 1.65 10.10
CA GLU A 88 -9.82 2.40 11.16
C GLU A 88 -8.31 2.18 11.22
N ARG A 89 -7.82 0.98 10.86
CA ARG A 89 -6.44 0.56 11.13
C ARG A 89 -5.58 0.40 9.90
N LEU A 90 -6.13 -0.06 8.78
CA LEU A 90 -5.35 -0.32 7.58
C LEU A 90 -5.15 0.96 6.76
N ARG A 91 -3.92 1.14 6.28
CA ARG A 91 -3.56 2.21 5.35
C ARG A 91 -2.92 1.62 4.12
N ILE A 92 -3.25 2.19 2.96
CA ILE A 92 -2.76 1.76 1.65
C ILE A 92 -1.96 2.91 1.04
N LEU A 93 -0.70 2.67 0.75
CA LEU A 93 0.15 3.65 0.05
C LEU A 93 -0.16 3.62 -1.44
N SER A 94 -0.23 4.78 -2.05
CA SER A 94 -0.72 4.98 -3.41
C SER A 94 0.11 6.05 -4.13
N GLY A 95 0.55 5.75 -5.36
CA GLY A 95 1.32 6.70 -6.15
C GLY A 95 0.57 7.99 -6.47
N LEU A 96 -0.74 7.91 -6.74
CA LEU A 96 -1.53 9.09 -7.06
C LEU A 96 -2.21 9.71 -5.83
N TYR A 97 -2.70 8.90 -4.89
CA TYR A 97 -3.49 9.40 -3.76
C TYR A 97 -2.66 9.56 -2.47
N GLY A 98 -1.36 9.23 -2.48
CA GLY A 98 -0.48 9.23 -1.32
C GLY A 98 -0.84 8.14 -0.32
N ILE A 99 -1.87 8.36 0.48
CA ILE A 99 -2.36 7.41 1.49
C ILE A 99 -3.88 7.29 1.41
N LEU A 100 -4.37 6.07 1.63
CA LEU A 100 -5.78 5.71 1.55
C LEU A 100 -6.19 4.84 2.73
N ARG A 101 -7.45 4.92 3.10
CA ARG A 101 -8.14 3.91 3.91
C ARG A 101 -8.85 2.91 2.98
N PRO A 102 -9.20 1.72 3.47
CA PRO A 102 -9.83 0.67 2.65
C PRO A 102 -11.05 1.09 1.83
N GLN A 103 -11.94 1.93 2.40
CA GLN A 103 -13.21 2.35 1.78
C GLN A 103 -13.10 3.68 1.03
N ASP A 104 -11.92 4.32 1.01
CA ASP A 104 -11.71 5.54 0.26
C ASP A 104 -11.84 5.29 -1.25
N GLY A 105 -12.36 6.28 -1.94
CA GLY A 105 -12.67 6.21 -3.35
C GLY A 105 -11.43 6.32 -4.23
N VAL A 106 -11.34 5.41 -5.20
CA VAL A 106 -10.24 5.35 -6.15
C VAL A 106 -10.79 5.18 -7.56
N LEU A 107 -10.37 6.03 -8.47
CA LEU A 107 -10.50 5.82 -9.90
C LEU A 107 -9.28 5.06 -10.43
N PRO A 108 -9.42 4.24 -11.48
CA PRO A 108 -8.29 3.58 -12.11
C PRO A 108 -7.24 4.60 -12.60
N TYR A 109 -5.99 4.34 -12.27
CA TYR A 109 -4.83 5.11 -12.71
C TYR A 109 -3.61 4.20 -12.78
N ARG A 110 -2.52 4.68 -13.38
CA ARG A 110 -1.23 4.02 -13.35
C ARG A 110 -0.15 5.02 -12.96
N LEU A 111 0.33 4.92 -11.73
CA LEU A 111 1.48 5.68 -11.21
C LEU A 111 2.05 4.92 -10.01
N ASP A 112 3.27 4.40 -10.15
CA ASP A 112 3.95 3.72 -9.07
C ASP A 112 4.74 4.71 -8.22
N LEU A 113 4.82 4.49 -6.91
CA LEU A 113 5.57 5.33 -5.98
C LEU A 113 7.06 5.42 -6.33
N GLY A 114 7.63 4.36 -6.89
CA GLY A 114 9.01 4.33 -7.37
C GLY A 114 9.27 5.08 -8.68
N GLN A 115 8.22 5.48 -9.43
CA GLN A 115 8.39 6.26 -10.65
C GLN A 115 8.89 7.67 -10.37
N SER A 116 9.52 8.27 -11.38
CA SER A 116 10.01 9.65 -11.32
C SER A 116 9.21 10.54 -12.26
N LEU A 117 8.81 11.69 -11.76
CA LEU A 117 8.21 12.78 -12.51
C LEU A 117 9.11 14.01 -12.37
N GLU A 118 9.49 14.66 -13.46
CA GLU A 118 10.39 15.82 -13.44
C GLU A 118 11.70 15.59 -12.67
N GLY A 119 12.26 14.38 -12.76
CA GLY A 119 13.50 13.99 -12.08
C GLY A 119 13.37 13.68 -10.59
N LYS A 120 12.17 13.76 -10.01
CA LYS A 120 11.91 13.42 -8.60
C LYS A 120 11.03 12.18 -8.51
N ARG A 121 11.35 11.29 -7.59
CA ARG A 121 10.50 10.12 -7.29
C ARG A 121 9.15 10.56 -6.74
N ILE A 122 8.10 9.81 -7.05
CA ILE A 122 6.75 10.08 -6.51
C ILE A 122 6.72 9.94 -4.97
N THR A 123 7.53 9.05 -4.39
CA THR A 123 7.72 8.97 -2.94
C THR A 123 8.13 10.30 -2.31
N HIS A 124 9.01 11.06 -2.98
CA HIS A 124 9.42 12.38 -2.48
C HIS A 124 8.33 13.46 -2.60
N TYR A 125 7.44 13.32 -3.59
CA TYR A 125 6.27 14.21 -3.68
C TYR A 125 5.36 14.07 -2.46
N TRP A 126 5.21 12.84 -1.98
CA TRP A 126 4.30 12.52 -0.89
C TRP A 126 4.92 12.61 0.51
N LYS A 127 6.25 12.80 0.62
CA LYS A 127 6.99 12.65 1.87
C LYS A 127 6.36 13.41 3.03
N ASP A 128 6.19 14.71 2.88
CA ASP A 128 5.70 15.55 3.97
C ASP A 128 4.21 15.31 4.23
N SER A 129 3.38 15.36 3.18
CA SER A 129 1.92 15.22 3.31
C SER A 129 1.49 13.87 3.89
N VAL A 130 2.12 12.76 3.46
CA VAL A 130 1.81 11.43 3.98
C VAL A 130 2.35 11.25 5.40
N THR A 131 3.55 11.75 5.68
CA THR A 131 4.13 11.68 7.04
C THR A 131 3.26 12.46 8.04
N ASP A 132 2.90 13.70 7.73
CA ASP A 132 2.10 14.55 8.61
C ASP A 132 0.69 13.99 8.82
N TRP A 133 0.07 13.51 7.74
CA TRP A 133 -1.24 12.88 7.84
C TRP A 133 -1.19 11.62 8.71
N LEU A 134 -0.20 10.76 8.50
CA LEU A 134 -0.04 9.52 9.25
C LEU A 134 0.30 9.78 10.73
N LEU A 135 1.07 10.83 11.05
CA LEU A 135 1.34 11.27 12.43
C LEU A 135 0.05 11.63 13.18
N HIS A 136 -0.80 12.41 12.52
CA HIS A 136 -2.10 12.76 13.09
C HIS A 136 -3.00 11.53 13.29
N ASP A 137 -3.05 10.65 12.29
CA ASP A 137 -3.94 9.50 12.27
C ASP A 137 -3.48 8.38 13.24
N ALA A 138 -2.20 8.07 13.29
CA ALA A 138 -1.65 7.05 14.18
C ALA A 138 -1.52 7.53 15.64
N GLY A 139 -1.32 8.80 15.87
CA GLY A 139 -1.10 9.36 17.20
C GLY A 139 0.10 8.69 17.90
N LYS A 140 -0.17 8.00 19.01
CA LYS A 140 0.84 7.23 19.76
C LYS A 140 0.83 5.73 19.44
N SER A 141 0.01 5.29 18.51
CA SER A 141 -0.11 3.88 18.16
C SER A 141 1.11 3.42 17.34
N ALA A 142 1.44 2.12 17.47
CA ALA A 142 2.45 1.52 16.62
C ALA A 142 2.01 1.46 15.15
N VAL A 143 2.92 1.76 14.24
CA VAL A 143 2.76 1.56 12.80
C VAL A 143 3.44 0.25 12.41
N LEU A 144 2.64 -0.76 12.06
CA LEU A 144 3.13 -2.04 11.58
C LEU A 144 3.32 -1.98 10.05
N ASN A 145 4.56 -1.89 9.60
CA ASN A 145 4.86 -1.76 8.18
C ASN A 145 4.77 -3.10 7.45
N CYS A 146 3.71 -3.26 6.65
CA CYS A 146 3.53 -4.36 5.69
C CYS A 146 3.95 -3.97 4.25
N ALA A 147 4.34 -2.71 3.98
CA ALA A 147 4.77 -2.28 2.66
C ALA A 147 6.25 -2.63 2.41
N SER A 148 6.67 -2.62 1.15
CA SER A 148 8.09 -2.74 0.83
C SER A 148 8.81 -1.40 1.03
N GLU A 149 10.11 -1.47 1.30
CA GLU A 149 10.97 -0.31 1.53
C GLU A 149 10.83 0.75 0.43
N GLU A 150 10.76 0.33 -0.83
CA GLU A 150 10.56 1.23 -1.97
C GLU A 150 9.32 2.12 -1.88
N TYR A 151 8.28 1.68 -1.16
CA TYR A 151 7.05 2.46 -0.96
C TYR A 151 7.10 3.32 0.29
N THR A 152 7.85 2.92 1.31
CA THR A 152 7.98 3.65 2.57
C THR A 152 9.16 4.63 2.61
N GLU A 153 10.03 4.64 1.60
CA GLU A 153 11.13 5.59 1.45
C GLU A 153 10.68 7.06 1.58
N GLY A 154 9.43 7.36 1.18
CA GLY A 154 8.80 8.66 1.32
C GLY A 154 8.20 8.96 2.69
N ILE A 155 8.36 8.09 3.71
CA ILE A 155 7.83 8.30 5.07
C ILE A 155 8.99 8.48 6.03
N ASP A 156 8.95 9.52 6.85
CA ASP A 156 9.92 9.72 7.94
C ASP A 156 9.57 8.80 9.12
N SER A 157 10.00 7.53 9.01
CA SER A 157 9.70 6.50 10.00
C SER A 157 10.24 6.79 11.41
N ALA A 158 11.25 7.66 11.54
CA ALA A 158 11.82 8.06 12.84
C ALA A 158 10.82 8.85 13.70
N LYS A 159 9.77 9.41 13.10
CA LYS A 159 8.71 10.13 13.82
C LYS A 159 7.65 9.23 14.46
N PHE A 160 7.73 7.91 14.27
CA PHE A 160 6.70 6.95 14.70
C PHE A 160 7.27 5.87 15.62
N TRP A 161 6.40 5.24 16.36
CA TRP A 161 6.67 3.89 16.84
C TRP A 161 6.51 2.91 15.67
N TRP A 162 7.58 2.80 14.87
CA TRP A 162 7.60 2.07 13.61
C TRP A 162 8.16 0.66 13.79
N ILE A 163 7.46 -0.34 13.25
CA ILE A 163 7.87 -1.75 13.29
C ILE A 163 7.79 -2.33 11.88
N ASP A 164 8.93 -2.70 11.31
CA ASP A 164 9.01 -3.38 10.03
C ASP A 164 8.66 -4.86 10.17
N LEU A 165 7.70 -5.34 9.39
CA LEU A 165 7.34 -6.75 9.33
C LEU A 165 8.05 -7.42 8.14
N VAL A 166 9.04 -8.26 8.45
CA VAL A 166 9.95 -8.88 7.48
C VAL A 166 9.61 -10.36 7.30
N PHE A 167 9.42 -10.78 6.05
CA PHE A 167 9.02 -12.14 5.70
C PHE A 167 10.14 -12.85 4.94
N LEU A 168 10.70 -13.92 5.55
CA LEU A 168 11.80 -14.69 5.02
C LEU A 168 11.40 -16.16 4.85
N GLN A 169 12.10 -16.88 3.98
CA GLN A 169 11.87 -18.29 3.72
C GLN A 169 13.15 -19.09 3.94
N ASN A 170 13.00 -20.31 4.46
CA ASN A 170 14.07 -21.26 4.48
C ASN A 170 14.17 -21.94 3.10
N VAL A 171 15.18 -21.58 2.33
CA VAL A 171 15.45 -22.14 1.02
C VAL A 171 16.73 -22.97 1.11
N LYS A 172 16.59 -24.29 1.14
CA LYS A 172 17.72 -25.24 1.23
C LYS A 172 18.66 -24.93 2.42
N GLY A 173 18.09 -24.69 3.60
CA GLY A 173 18.83 -24.40 4.83
C GLY A 173 19.31 -22.94 5.00
N LYS A 174 19.05 -22.07 4.02
CA LYS A 174 19.38 -20.63 4.10
C LYS A 174 18.12 -19.79 4.22
N ILE A 175 18.07 -18.93 5.23
CA ILE A 175 16.98 -17.96 5.42
C ILE A 175 17.22 -16.76 4.51
N ARG A 176 16.27 -16.47 3.61
CA ARG A 176 16.35 -15.36 2.66
C ARG A 176 14.98 -14.86 2.23
N SER A 177 14.91 -13.63 1.73
CA SER A 177 13.71 -13.09 1.11
C SER A 177 13.49 -13.69 -0.29
N VAL A 178 12.23 -14.04 -0.59
CA VAL A 178 11.77 -14.39 -1.94
C VAL A 178 10.64 -13.43 -2.30
N SER A 179 10.88 -12.54 -3.25
CA SER A 179 10.04 -11.35 -3.52
C SER A 179 8.54 -11.65 -3.62
N ALA A 180 8.13 -12.62 -4.44
CA ALA A 180 6.71 -12.96 -4.60
C ALA A 180 6.09 -13.47 -3.29
N LEU A 181 6.78 -14.38 -2.57
CA LEU A 181 6.30 -14.93 -1.31
C LEU A 181 6.23 -13.86 -0.20
N SER A 182 7.22 -12.96 -0.14
CA SER A 182 7.20 -11.86 0.82
C SER A 182 6.04 -10.88 0.53
N LYS A 183 5.74 -10.58 -0.73
CA LYS A 183 4.59 -9.75 -1.11
C LYS A 183 3.27 -10.40 -0.70
N GLN A 184 3.10 -11.71 -0.96
CA GLN A 184 1.92 -12.46 -0.54
C GLN A 184 1.76 -12.46 0.99
N ALA A 185 2.83 -12.72 1.73
CA ALA A 185 2.82 -12.73 3.19
C ALA A 185 2.43 -11.37 3.80
N ARG A 186 2.89 -10.25 3.22
CA ARG A 186 2.49 -8.90 3.63
C ARG A 186 0.98 -8.68 3.49
N GLY A 187 0.39 -9.10 2.39
CA GLY A 187 -1.06 -9.03 2.18
C GLY A 187 -1.84 -9.92 3.15
N ALA A 188 -1.36 -11.14 3.41
CA ALA A 188 -1.95 -12.05 4.38
C ALA A 188 -1.85 -11.51 5.82
N MET A 189 -0.74 -10.90 6.21
CA MET A 189 -0.57 -10.23 7.49
C MET A 189 -1.52 -9.04 7.64
N ALA A 190 -1.64 -8.20 6.62
CA ALA A 190 -2.59 -7.09 6.64
C ALA A 190 -4.03 -7.57 6.81
N ARG A 191 -4.43 -8.66 6.13
CA ARG A 191 -5.74 -9.32 6.33
C ARG A 191 -5.89 -9.86 7.75
N PHE A 192 -4.88 -10.52 8.28
CA PHE A 192 -4.87 -11.04 9.64
C PHE A 192 -5.12 -9.92 10.65
N LEU A 193 -4.38 -8.82 10.56
CA LEU A 193 -4.51 -7.66 11.45
C LEU A 193 -5.86 -6.93 11.28
N ALA A 194 -6.39 -6.83 10.06
CA ALA A 194 -7.71 -6.25 9.79
C ALA A 194 -8.83 -7.02 10.50
N ASN A 195 -8.70 -8.34 10.61
CA ASN A 195 -9.68 -9.21 11.30
C ASN A 195 -9.40 -9.37 12.79
N HIS A 196 -8.18 -9.08 13.26
CA HIS A 196 -7.79 -9.34 14.65
C HIS A 196 -8.47 -8.36 15.63
N SER A 197 -9.01 -8.87 16.75
CA SER A 197 -9.77 -8.06 17.73
C SER A 197 -8.87 -7.12 18.54
N SER A 198 -7.65 -7.56 18.89
CA SER A 198 -6.70 -6.75 19.65
C SER A 198 -6.13 -5.59 18.84
N SER A 199 -5.95 -4.45 19.53
CA SER A 199 -5.19 -3.30 19.00
C SER A 199 -3.73 -3.31 19.43
N ASN A 200 -3.32 -4.30 20.26
CA ASN A 200 -1.93 -4.45 20.66
C ASN A 200 -1.11 -4.90 19.43
N PRO A 201 -0.03 -4.18 19.06
CA PRO A 201 0.82 -4.54 17.93
C PRO A 201 1.41 -5.96 18.04
N GLU A 202 1.67 -6.45 19.24
CA GLU A 202 2.18 -7.82 19.50
C GLU A 202 1.24 -8.92 19.01
N ALA A 203 -0.04 -8.61 18.75
CA ALA A 203 -0.95 -9.53 18.08
C ALA A 203 -0.37 -10.03 16.73
N ALA A 204 0.40 -9.21 16.02
CA ALA A 204 1.08 -9.62 14.79
C ALA A 204 2.01 -10.82 15.00
N GLN A 205 2.64 -10.96 16.17
CA GLN A 205 3.55 -12.08 16.47
C GLN A 205 2.84 -13.44 16.53
N THR A 206 1.51 -13.45 16.64
CA THR A 206 0.70 -14.69 16.61
C THR A 206 0.35 -15.15 15.19
N PHE A 207 0.75 -14.40 14.16
CA PHE A 207 0.50 -14.72 12.76
C PHE A 207 1.13 -16.06 12.36
N LYS A 208 0.32 -16.95 11.76
CA LYS A 208 0.74 -18.29 11.30
C LYS A 208 0.23 -18.64 9.92
N ASP A 209 -0.33 -17.66 9.20
CA ASP A 209 -0.87 -17.90 7.86
C ASP A 209 0.27 -18.09 6.83
N GLU A 210 -0.01 -18.73 5.69
CA GLU A 210 0.93 -18.99 4.62
C GLU A 210 2.19 -19.78 5.06
N GLY A 211 2.14 -20.45 6.23
CA GLY A 211 3.24 -21.24 6.79
C GLY A 211 4.33 -20.40 7.47
N TYR A 212 4.12 -19.11 7.67
CA TYR A 212 5.02 -18.25 8.44
C TYR A 212 4.78 -18.36 9.94
N ALA A 213 5.85 -18.16 10.71
CA ALA A 213 5.80 -18.00 12.15
C ALA A 213 6.78 -16.91 12.59
N PHE A 214 6.44 -16.21 13.66
CA PHE A 214 7.32 -15.22 14.28
C PHE A 214 8.65 -15.86 14.72
N PHE A 215 9.76 -15.22 14.38
CA PHE A 215 11.10 -15.69 14.63
C PHE A 215 11.84 -14.71 15.54
N LYS A 216 11.77 -14.95 16.84
CA LYS A 216 12.20 -14.04 17.89
C LYS A 216 13.71 -13.74 17.82
N GLU A 217 14.51 -14.75 17.47
CA GLU A 217 15.97 -14.67 17.43
C GLU A 217 16.51 -13.64 16.42
N GLU A 218 15.75 -13.37 15.35
CA GLU A 218 16.09 -12.38 14.33
C GLU A 218 15.29 -11.07 14.46
N SER A 219 14.49 -10.94 15.51
CA SER A 219 13.60 -9.81 15.74
C SER A 219 14.13 -8.87 16.82
N ASN A 220 13.79 -7.59 16.71
CA ASN A 220 14.07 -6.58 17.73
C ASN A 220 12.86 -5.62 17.87
N GLU A 221 13.00 -4.52 18.61
CA GLU A 221 11.91 -3.57 18.91
C GLU A 221 11.32 -2.89 17.69
N SER A 222 12.10 -2.66 16.62
CA SER A 222 11.65 -1.98 15.40
C SER A 222 11.55 -2.89 14.17
N ARG A 223 11.88 -4.18 14.31
CA ARG A 223 11.90 -5.13 13.18
C ARG A 223 11.48 -6.51 13.66
N TRP A 224 10.34 -6.98 13.17
CA TRP A 224 9.81 -8.31 13.47
C TRP A 224 9.94 -9.23 12.25
N VAL A 225 10.60 -10.34 12.45
CA VAL A 225 10.90 -11.33 11.41
C VAL A 225 9.94 -12.51 11.52
N PHE A 226 9.41 -12.90 10.38
CA PHE A 226 8.55 -14.08 10.21
C PHE A 226 9.23 -15.01 9.22
N VAL A 227 9.41 -16.26 9.60
CA VAL A 227 10.08 -17.27 8.78
C VAL A 227 9.09 -18.36 8.37
N ARG A 228 9.06 -18.63 7.08
CA ARG A 228 8.39 -19.81 6.51
C ARG A 228 9.38 -20.95 6.43
N LYS A 229 9.07 -22.07 7.09
CA LYS A 229 9.83 -23.31 7.06
C LYS A 229 9.58 -24.12 5.80
#